data_8feceae7aa9cdf6ddeb2b0c830a24ffc
#
_entry.id   8feceae7aa9cdf6ddeb2b0c830a24ffc
#
_cell.length_a   1.000
_cell.length_b   1.000
_cell.length_c   1.000
_cell.angle_alpha   90.00
_cell.angle_beta   90.00
_cell.angle_gamma   90.00
#
_symmetry.space_group_name_H-M   'P 1'
#
loop_
_entity.id
_entity.type
_entity.pdbx_description
1 polymer ?
#
loop_
_entity_poly.entity_id
_entity_poly.type
_entity_poly.pdbx_seq_one_letter_code
_entity_poly.pdbx_strand_id
1 'polypeptide(L)'
;MNPDQLAELEEQRRFLLRSITDLDREHLYGDVDDHDYETLRDGYTARAASVMRAIDNGHAESRRRRPRRPKVVALWVVGTLLVASLAGWLVARTSGQRLPGQSISGGLPGDEVAQKLAEARQFLGVDPQQAIVRYQQVRELDPNNAEALTYMGWLIAQSGSSAAASGAEFLRGAIKIDPTYADPHCFLAITSADFLQPPDIETARVEAQACLDNNPPSQMIDLIQGFIARLDTAASTTTSPTTGG
;
A
#
# COMPACT_ATOMS: atom_id res chain seq x y z
N MET A 1 17.84 32.00 22.19
CA MET A 1 17.82 32.38 20.76
C MET A 1 16.39 32.75 20.39
N ASN A 2 16.19 33.83 19.62
CA ASN A 2 14.90 34.30 19.12
C ASN A 2 14.45 33.37 17.93
N PRO A 3 13.13 33.14 17.75
CA PRO A 3 12.62 32.40 16.60
C PRO A 3 13.10 32.90 15.24
N ASP A 4 13.20 34.23 15.07
CA ASP A 4 13.66 34.83 13.81
C ASP A 4 15.14 34.49 13.52
N GLN A 5 15.98 34.51 14.54
CA GLN A 5 17.38 34.11 14.43
C GLN A 5 17.55 32.63 14.09
N LEU A 6 16.66 31.78 14.61
CA LEU A 6 16.67 30.35 14.27
C LEU A 6 16.29 30.13 12.80
N ALA A 7 15.24 30.82 12.33
CA ALA A 7 14.81 30.76 10.93
C ALA A 7 15.92 31.22 9.97
N GLU A 8 16.64 32.29 10.31
CA GLU A 8 17.77 32.77 9.52
C GLU A 8 18.90 31.75 9.45
N LEU A 9 19.26 31.12 10.57
CA LEU A 9 20.28 30.07 10.58
C LEU A 9 19.87 28.83 9.79
N GLU A 10 18.60 28.46 9.82
CA GLU A 10 18.06 27.35 9.01
C GLU A 10 18.06 27.68 7.52
N GLU A 11 17.85 28.93 7.14
CA GLU A 11 17.96 29.37 5.75
C GLU A 11 19.42 29.37 5.29
N GLN A 12 20.34 29.87 6.11
CA GLN A 12 21.79 29.80 5.82
C GLN A 12 22.26 28.35 5.67
N ARG A 13 21.81 27.44 6.52
CA ARG A 13 22.11 26.00 6.37
C ARG A 13 21.66 25.46 5.03
N ARG A 14 20.39 25.74 4.64
CA ARG A 14 19.85 25.29 3.34
C ARG A 14 20.62 25.85 2.17
N PHE A 15 21.03 27.11 2.22
CA PHE A 15 21.83 27.74 1.20
C PHE A 15 23.20 27.05 1.07
N LEU A 16 23.93 26.86 2.18
CA LEU A 16 25.25 26.24 2.18
C LEU A 16 25.24 24.80 1.68
N LEU A 17 24.22 24.02 2.06
CA LEU A 17 24.06 22.63 1.58
C LEU A 17 23.77 22.57 0.07
N ARG A 18 22.98 23.52 -0.47
CA ARG A 18 22.79 23.63 -1.93
C ARG A 18 24.07 24.01 -2.62
N SER A 19 24.80 25.00 -2.10
CA SER A 19 26.07 25.43 -2.68
C SER A 19 27.10 24.31 -2.77
N ILE A 20 27.15 23.42 -1.77
CA ILE A 20 28.01 22.22 -1.84
C ILE A 20 27.54 21.29 -2.96
N THR A 21 26.23 21.05 -3.07
CA THR A 21 25.68 20.16 -4.12
C THR A 21 25.89 20.72 -5.52
N ASP A 22 25.78 22.05 -5.69
CA ASP A 22 25.97 22.69 -6.96
C ASP A 22 27.48 22.69 -7.34
N LEU A 23 28.36 22.93 -6.37
CA LEU A 23 29.81 22.83 -6.55
C LEU A 23 30.27 21.41 -6.94
N ASP A 24 29.72 20.38 -6.30
CA ASP A 24 29.95 18.97 -6.65
C ASP A 24 29.56 18.69 -8.12
N ARG A 25 28.45 19.31 -8.57
CA ARG A 25 27.95 19.17 -9.95
C ARG A 25 28.88 19.92 -10.94
N GLU A 26 29.25 21.17 -10.65
CA GLU A 26 30.15 21.97 -11.49
C GLU A 26 31.52 21.30 -11.66
N HIS A 27 32.04 20.71 -10.58
CA HIS A 27 33.28 19.93 -10.65
C HIS A 27 33.12 18.68 -11.53
N LEU A 28 32.01 17.96 -11.43
CA LEU A 28 31.73 16.79 -12.29
C LEU A 28 31.67 17.13 -13.78
N TYR A 29 31.20 18.34 -14.12
CA TYR A 29 31.16 18.82 -15.52
C TYR A 29 32.47 19.48 -15.98
N GLY A 30 33.46 19.63 -15.08
CA GLY A 30 34.77 20.24 -15.39
C GLY A 30 34.74 21.76 -15.42
N ASP A 31 33.72 22.40 -14.87
CA ASP A 31 33.59 23.87 -14.80
C ASP A 31 34.45 24.46 -13.68
N VAL A 32 34.87 23.66 -12.71
CA VAL A 32 35.75 24.04 -11.58
C VAL A 32 36.90 23.05 -11.50
N ASP A 33 38.12 23.56 -11.38
CA ASP A 33 39.32 22.74 -11.24
C ASP A 33 39.44 22.13 -9.83
N ASP A 34 40.28 21.07 -9.70
CA ASP A 34 40.40 20.28 -8.46
C ASP A 34 40.85 21.14 -7.26
N HIS A 35 41.74 22.11 -7.48
CA HIS A 35 42.28 22.95 -6.40
C HIS A 35 41.22 23.93 -5.87
N ASP A 36 40.50 24.58 -6.77
CA ASP A 36 39.43 25.51 -6.41
C ASP A 36 38.25 24.75 -5.82
N TYR A 37 37.94 23.56 -6.34
CA TYR A 37 36.89 22.68 -5.78
C TYR A 37 37.18 22.32 -4.33
N GLU A 38 38.39 21.81 -3.99
CA GLU A 38 38.76 21.46 -2.62
C GLU A 38 38.65 22.67 -1.69
N THR A 39 39.19 23.82 -2.12
CA THR A 39 39.21 25.07 -1.34
C THR A 39 37.79 25.58 -1.03
N LEU A 40 36.92 25.60 -2.05
CA LEU A 40 35.54 26.06 -1.92
C LEU A 40 34.68 25.07 -1.09
N ARG A 41 34.88 23.79 -1.33
CA ARG A 41 34.14 22.72 -0.62
C ARG A 41 34.48 22.74 0.88
N ASP A 42 35.74 22.87 1.24
CA ASP A 42 36.18 22.99 2.62
C ASP A 42 35.59 24.25 3.28
N GLY A 43 35.61 25.37 2.55
CA GLY A 43 35.01 26.62 3.00
C GLY A 43 33.49 26.51 3.29
N TYR A 44 32.76 25.94 2.36
CA TYR A 44 31.29 25.72 2.56
C TYR A 44 31.01 24.72 3.67
N THR A 45 31.76 23.64 3.75
CA THR A 45 31.60 22.60 4.78
C THR A 45 31.88 23.15 6.18
N ALA A 46 32.95 23.93 6.35
CA ALA A 46 33.27 24.57 7.62
C ALA A 46 32.19 25.56 8.07
N ARG A 47 31.63 26.35 7.15
CA ARG A 47 30.54 27.28 7.43
C ARG A 47 29.25 26.53 7.78
N ALA A 48 28.88 25.49 7.04
CA ALA A 48 27.71 24.65 7.31
C ALA A 48 27.81 24.01 8.70
N ALA A 49 28.99 23.48 9.07
CA ALA A 49 29.22 22.92 10.40
C ALA A 49 29.09 23.97 11.53
N SER A 50 29.52 25.23 11.28
CA SER A 50 29.37 26.31 12.26
C SER A 50 27.91 26.70 12.45
N VAL A 51 27.12 26.80 11.38
CA VAL A 51 25.68 27.10 11.41
C VAL A 51 24.90 26.00 12.11
N MET A 52 25.19 24.72 11.82
CA MET A 52 24.55 23.58 12.50
C MET A 52 24.81 23.61 14.01
N ARG A 53 26.05 23.87 14.42
CA ARG A 53 26.36 24.02 15.88
C ARG A 53 25.62 25.20 16.52
N ALA A 54 25.42 26.31 15.82
CA ALA A 54 24.66 27.44 16.31
C ALA A 54 23.17 27.09 16.51
N ILE A 55 22.58 26.35 15.57
CA ILE A 55 21.21 25.85 15.65
C ILE A 55 21.08 24.90 16.85
N ASP A 56 21.96 23.92 17.01
CA ASP A 56 21.93 22.96 18.10
C ASP A 56 22.06 23.63 19.47
N ASN A 57 22.95 24.60 19.60
CA ASN A 57 23.12 25.39 20.83
C ASN A 57 21.86 26.21 21.13
N GLY A 58 21.22 26.78 20.11
CA GLY A 58 19.96 27.50 20.27
C GLY A 58 18.82 26.62 20.75
N HIS A 59 18.72 25.39 20.24
CA HIS A 59 17.75 24.41 20.71
C HIS A 59 18.04 23.94 22.15
N ALA A 60 19.32 23.75 22.50
CA ALA A 60 19.72 23.36 23.86
C ALA A 60 19.41 24.46 24.88
N GLU A 61 19.62 25.73 24.52
CA GLU A 61 19.29 26.88 25.37
C GLU A 61 17.77 27.04 25.55
N SER A 62 17.00 26.84 24.50
CA SER A 62 15.53 26.89 24.54
C SER A 62 14.95 25.77 25.43
N ARG A 63 15.55 24.59 25.44
CA ARG A 63 15.17 23.50 26.35
C ARG A 63 15.49 23.81 27.80
N ARG A 64 16.59 24.52 28.11
CA ARG A 64 16.97 24.91 29.48
C ARG A 64 16.07 26.00 30.06
N ARG A 65 15.53 26.89 29.24
CA ARG A 65 14.68 28.02 29.67
C ARG A 65 13.22 27.62 29.98
N ARG A 66 12.75 26.43 29.65
CA ARG A 66 11.41 25.96 30.05
C ARG A 66 11.44 25.57 31.53
N PRO A 67 10.79 26.33 32.46
CA PRO A 67 10.69 25.94 33.86
C PRO A 67 9.87 24.64 33.92
N ARG A 68 10.54 23.53 34.23
CA ARG A 68 9.85 22.27 34.53
C ARG A 68 9.08 22.51 35.83
N ARG A 69 7.75 22.67 35.76
CA ARG A 69 6.87 22.63 36.92
C ARG A 69 6.79 21.16 37.38
N PRO A 70 7.55 20.73 38.39
CA PRO A 70 7.67 19.31 38.76
C PRO A 70 6.33 18.70 39.12
N LYS A 71 5.42 19.49 39.72
CA LYS A 71 4.04 19.08 40.05
C LYS A 71 3.18 18.76 38.83
N VAL A 72 3.33 19.51 37.71
CA VAL A 72 2.57 19.28 36.48
C VAL A 72 3.11 18.06 35.76
N VAL A 73 4.44 17.87 35.71
CA VAL A 73 5.07 16.67 35.13
C VAL A 73 4.67 15.43 35.95
N ALA A 74 4.69 15.50 37.27
CA ALA A 74 4.24 14.41 38.13
C ALA A 74 2.76 14.05 37.89
N LEU A 75 1.89 15.05 37.74
CA LEU A 75 0.47 14.84 37.42
C LEU A 75 0.27 14.15 36.07
N TRP A 76 1.03 14.54 35.02
CA TRP A 76 1.00 13.92 33.73
C TRP A 76 1.52 12.47 33.76
N VAL A 77 2.61 12.21 34.49
CA VAL A 77 3.15 10.85 34.66
C VAL A 77 2.16 9.94 35.38
N VAL A 78 1.55 10.44 36.48
CA VAL A 78 0.52 9.68 37.20
C VAL A 78 -0.72 9.46 36.33
N GLY A 79 -1.15 10.46 35.57
CA GLY A 79 -2.28 10.36 34.64
C GLY A 79 -2.03 9.32 33.54
N THR A 80 -0.84 9.32 32.93
CA THR A 80 -0.49 8.34 31.91
C THR A 80 -0.36 6.92 32.46
N LEU A 81 0.18 6.75 33.67
CA LEU A 81 0.25 5.46 34.35
C LEU A 81 -1.14 4.91 34.70
N LEU A 82 -2.07 5.77 35.14
CA LEU A 82 -3.45 5.36 35.41
C LEU A 82 -4.19 4.94 34.14
N VAL A 83 -4.04 5.69 33.03
CA VAL A 83 -4.64 5.33 31.73
C VAL A 83 -4.04 4.03 31.20
N ALA A 84 -2.72 3.88 31.29
CA ALA A 84 -2.05 2.65 30.86
C ALA A 84 -2.46 1.42 31.70
N SER A 85 -2.62 1.61 33.03
CA SER A 85 -3.08 0.55 33.93
C SER A 85 -4.54 0.17 33.66
N LEU A 86 -5.40 1.16 33.39
CA LEU A 86 -6.81 0.92 33.06
C LEU A 86 -6.97 0.22 31.70
N ALA A 87 -6.20 0.66 30.71
CA ALA A 87 -6.16 0.03 29.39
C ALA A 87 -5.60 -1.40 29.48
N GLY A 88 -4.51 -1.61 30.21
CA GLY A 88 -3.94 -2.93 30.43
C GLY A 88 -4.90 -3.87 31.17
N TRP A 89 -5.64 -3.36 32.17
CA TRP A 89 -6.65 -4.12 32.89
C TRP A 89 -7.86 -4.46 32.01
N LEU A 90 -8.31 -3.51 31.15
CA LEU A 90 -9.40 -3.76 30.20
C LEU A 90 -8.99 -4.82 29.16
N VAL A 91 -7.78 -4.73 28.61
CA VAL A 91 -7.23 -5.72 27.70
C VAL A 91 -7.09 -7.07 28.39
N ALA A 92 -6.58 -7.11 29.63
CA ALA A 92 -6.47 -8.37 30.38
C ALA A 92 -7.82 -9.03 30.69
N ARG A 93 -8.89 -8.22 30.85
CA ARG A 93 -10.25 -8.73 31.07
C ARG A 93 -10.93 -9.21 29.81
N THR A 94 -10.59 -8.62 28.63
CA THR A 94 -11.12 -9.00 27.32
C THR A 94 -10.27 -10.10 26.66
N SER A 95 -9.03 -10.30 27.12
CA SER A 95 -8.17 -11.41 26.65
C SER A 95 -8.68 -12.71 27.28
N GLY A 96 -9.68 -13.30 26.62
CA GLY A 96 -10.19 -14.60 26.97
C GLY A 96 -9.10 -15.69 27.02
N GLN A 97 -9.36 -16.75 27.74
CA GLN A 97 -8.46 -17.90 27.94
C GLN A 97 -7.87 -18.38 26.61
N ARG A 98 -6.55 -18.43 26.53
CA ARG A 98 -5.81 -18.93 25.37
C ARG A 98 -6.18 -20.38 25.10
N LEU A 99 -6.67 -20.67 23.91
CA LEU A 99 -6.85 -22.02 23.41
C LEU A 99 -5.48 -22.61 23.00
N PRO A 100 -5.23 -23.92 23.19
CA PRO A 100 -4.00 -24.56 22.73
C PRO A 100 -3.84 -24.41 21.21
N GLY A 101 -2.74 -23.78 20.76
CA GLY A 101 -2.45 -23.54 19.33
C GLY A 101 -2.26 -22.07 18.93
N GLN A 102 -2.42 -21.11 19.85
CA GLN A 102 -2.19 -19.70 19.56
C GLN A 102 -0.68 -19.36 19.62
N SER A 103 -0.20 -18.65 18.58
CA SER A 103 1.20 -18.23 18.42
C SER A 103 1.65 -17.27 19.52
N ILE A 104 2.96 -17.27 19.82
CA ILE A 104 3.62 -16.51 20.91
C ILE A 104 3.62 -14.98 20.63
N SER A 105 3.28 -14.54 19.45
CA SER A 105 3.33 -13.13 19.00
C SER A 105 2.08 -12.30 19.27
N GLY A 106 1.17 -12.74 20.11
CA GLY A 106 0.10 -11.88 20.69
C GLY A 106 -0.90 -11.23 19.73
N GLY A 107 -0.89 -11.54 18.42
CA GLY A 107 -1.90 -11.10 17.47
C GLY A 107 -3.17 -11.93 17.57
N LEU A 108 -4.33 -11.30 17.41
CA LEU A 108 -5.58 -12.02 17.19
C LEU A 108 -5.45 -12.81 15.86
N PRO A 109 -6.13 -13.96 15.69
CA PRO A 109 -6.09 -14.70 14.42
C PRO A 109 -6.38 -13.81 13.20
N GLY A 110 -7.23 -12.79 13.36
CA GLY A 110 -7.48 -11.79 12.33
C GLY A 110 -6.28 -10.89 11.99
N ASP A 111 -5.37 -10.65 12.94
CA ASP A 111 -4.18 -9.83 12.68
C ASP A 111 -3.17 -10.58 11.82
N GLU A 112 -3.02 -11.90 11.99
CA GLU A 112 -2.14 -12.72 11.17
C GLU A 112 -2.65 -12.84 9.74
N VAL A 113 -3.95 -13.05 9.54
CA VAL A 113 -4.59 -13.03 8.22
C VAL A 113 -4.41 -11.68 7.54
N ALA A 114 -4.66 -10.57 8.25
CA ALA A 114 -4.50 -9.23 7.71
C ALA A 114 -3.04 -8.93 7.31
N GLN A 115 -2.08 -9.38 8.11
CA GLN A 115 -0.66 -9.25 7.79
C GLN A 115 -0.30 -10.04 6.53
N LYS A 116 -0.74 -11.29 6.42
CA LYS A 116 -0.50 -12.14 5.25
C LYS A 116 -1.16 -11.59 3.98
N LEU A 117 -2.36 -11.02 4.08
CA LEU A 117 -3.02 -10.32 2.98
C LEU A 117 -2.19 -9.11 2.53
N ALA A 118 -1.69 -8.30 3.48
CA ALA A 118 -0.84 -7.16 3.15
C ALA A 118 0.46 -7.58 2.45
N GLU A 119 1.09 -8.68 2.90
CA GLU A 119 2.25 -9.27 2.22
C GLU A 119 1.88 -9.73 0.79
N ALA A 120 0.75 -10.43 0.61
CA ALA A 120 0.31 -10.92 -0.69
C ALA A 120 0.09 -9.80 -1.71
N ARG A 121 -0.58 -8.71 -1.28
CA ARG A 121 -0.85 -7.54 -2.12
C ARG A 121 0.43 -6.89 -2.67
N GLN A 122 1.54 -6.91 -1.93
CA GLN A 122 2.81 -6.34 -2.39
C GLN A 122 3.36 -7.05 -3.64
N PHE A 123 3.01 -8.31 -3.86
CA PHE A 123 3.48 -9.09 -5.00
C PHE A 123 2.54 -9.05 -6.21
N LEU A 124 1.30 -8.53 -6.10
CA LEU A 124 0.29 -8.57 -7.19
C LEU A 124 0.77 -8.00 -8.52
N GLY A 125 1.53 -6.92 -8.51
CA GLY A 125 2.04 -6.28 -9.73
C GLY A 125 3.52 -6.57 -10.04
N VAL A 126 4.20 -7.34 -9.18
CA VAL A 126 5.66 -7.53 -9.24
C VAL A 126 6.03 -8.98 -9.53
N ASP A 127 5.43 -9.92 -8.79
CA ASP A 127 5.71 -11.36 -8.92
C ASP A 127 4.42 -12.16 -8.67
N PRO A 128 3.67 -12.50 -9.74
CA PRO A 128 2.42 -13.24 -9.63
C PRO A 128 2.55 -14.61 -8.94
N GLN A 129 3.69 -15.28 -9.10
CA GLN A 129 3.92 -16.58 -8.46
C GLN A 129 4.07 -16.44 -6.94
N GLN A 130 4.81 -15.44 -6.49
CA GLN A 130 4.92 -15.12 -5.08
C GLN A 130 3.58 -14.67 -4.50
N ALA A 131 2.80 -13.88 -5.25
CA ALA A 131 1.47 -13.49 -4.83
C ALA A 131 0.56 -14.72 -4.57
N ILE A 132 0.54 -15.69 -5.51
CA ILE A 132 -0.23 -16.93 -5.35
C ILE A 132 0.18 -17.67 -4.08
N VAL A 133 1.49 -17.84 -3.84
CA VAL A 133 2.01 -18.52 -2.63
C VAL A 133 1.56 -17.80 -1.36
N ARG A 134 1.59 -16.47 -1.34
CA ARG A 134 1.17 -15.69 -0.17
C ARG A 134 -0.34 -15.76 0.06
N TYR A 135 -1.15 -15.67 -0.97
CA TYR A 135 -2.60 -15.86 -0.85
C TYR A 135 -2.96 -17.30 -0.44
N GLN A 136 -2.18 -18.29 -0.86
CA GLN A 136 -2.36 -19.66 -0.38
C GLN A 136 -2.12 -19.76 1.14
N GLN A 137 -1.10 -19.10 1.68
CA GLN A 137 -0.86 -19.02 3.12
C GLN A 137 -2.03 -18.35 3.86
N VAL A 138 -2.66 -17.32 3.26
CA VAL A 138 -3.88 -16.73 3.81
C VAL A 138 -4.99 -17.78 3.90
N ARG A 139 -5.19 -18.59 2.87
CA ARG A 139 -6.22 -19.63 2.84
C ARG A 139 -5.96 -20.80 3.80
N GLU A 140 -4.72 -21.04 4.17
CA GLU A 140 -4.38 -22.01 5.22
C GLU A 140 -4.88 -21.55 6.60
N LEU A 141 -4.89 -20.22 6.83
CA LEU A 141 -5.37 -19.60 8.07
C LEU A 141 -6.88 -19.34 8.04
N ASP A 142 -7.37 -18.89 6.88
CA ASP A 142 -8.79 -18.58 6.63
C ASP A 142 -9.19 -19.13 5.25
N PRO A 143 -9.69 -20.38 5.19
CA PRO A 143 -10.08 -21.03 3.93
C PRO A 143 -11.20 -20.32 3.15
N ASN A 144 -12.03 -19.52 3.85
CA ASN A 144 -13.12 -18.76 3.28
C ASN A 144 -12.78 -17.28 3.08
N ASN A 145 -11.52 -16.93 2.96
CA ASN A 145 -11.12 -15.56 2.69
C ASN A 145 -11.45 -15.19 1.23
N ALA A 146 -12.46 -14.34 1.05
CA ALA A 146 -12.93 -13.93 -0.28
C ALA A 146 -11.84 -13.22 -1.10
N GLU A 147 -11.02 -12.36 -0.47
CA GLU A 147 -9.94 -11.67 -1.14
C GLU A 147 -8.87 -12.65 -1.66
N ALA A 148 -8.45 -13.59 -0.82
CA ALA A 148 -7.45 -14.57 -1.21
C ALA A 148 -7.92 -15.44 -2.37
N LEU A 149 -9.19 -15.88 -2.35
CA LEU A 149 -9.80 -16.63 -3.47
C LEU A 149 -9.85 -15.78 -4.74
N THR A 150 -10.23 -14.51 -4.62
CA THR A 150 -10.35 -13.57 -5.74
C THR A 150 -9.02 -13.40 -6.47
N TYR A 151 -7.99 -13.00 -5.75
CA TYR A 151 -6.70 -12.71 -6.39
C TYR A 151 -5.95 -13.96 -6.82
N MET A 152 -6.08 -15.09 -6.12
CA MET A 152 -5.59 -16.38 -6.62
C MET A 152 -6.30 -16.76 -7.92
N GLY A 153 -7.64 -16.69 -7.95
CA GLY A 153 -8.42 -17.00 -9.14
C GLY A 153 -8.02 -16.16 -10.34
N TRP A 154 -7.87 -14.85 -10.13
CA TRP A 154 -7.42 -13.91 -11.15
C TRP A 154 -6.03 -14.25 -11.71
N LEU A 155 -5.04 -14.45 -10.83
CA LEU A 155 -3.67 -14.77 -11.23
C LEU A 155 -3.57 -16.14 -11.95
N ILE A 156 -4.34 -17.13 -11.50
CA ILE A 156 -4.42 -18.43 -12.15
C ILE A 156 -5.05 -18.29 -13.53
N ALA A 157 -6.15 -17.54 -13.67
CA ALA A 157 -6.81 -17.33 -14.95
C ALA A 157 -5.87 -16.71 -16.01
N GLN A 158 -5.01 -15.79 -15.59
CA GLN A 158 -4.04 -15.12 -16.47
C GLN A 158 -2.86 -16.04 -16.88
N SER A 159 -2.62 -17.15 -16.20
CA SER A 159 -1.49 -18.02 -16.48
C SER A 159 -1.66 -18.89 -17.76
N GLY A 160 -2.82 -18.84 -18.38
CA GLY A 160 -3.11 -19.49 -19.67
C GLY A 160 -4.52 -20.08 -19.75
N SER A 161 -4.96 -20.35 -20.97
CA SER A 161 -6.33 -20.81 -21.25
C SER A 161 -6.68 -22.15 -20.55
N SER A 162 -5.72 -23.03 -20.38
CA SER A 162 -5.91 -24.29 -19.64
C SER A 162 -6.16 -24.08 -18.13
N ALA A 163 -5.66 -22.98 -17.58
CA ALA A 163 -5.82 -22.62 -16.17
C ALA A 163 -7.04 -21.70 -15.92
N ALA A 164 -7.57 -21.06 -16.98
CA ALA A 164 -8.66 -20.10 -16.87
C ALA A 164 -9.92 -20.70 -16.22
N ALA A 165 -10.26 -21.93 -16.54
CA ALA A 165 -11.40 -22.61 -15.93
C ALA A 165 -11.22 -22.80 -14.40
N SER A 166 -10.01 -23.19 -13.96
CA SER A 166 -9.68 -23.28 -12.53
C SER A 166 -9.73 -21.90 -11.85
N GLY A 167 -9.19 -20.87 -12.52
CA GLY A 167 -9.28 -19.50 -12.03
C GLY A 167 -10.71 -19.03 -11.84
N ALA A 168 -11.59 -19.32 -12.81
CA ALA A 168 -13.01 -19.00 -12.73
C ALA A 168 -13.72 -19.69 -11.55
N GLU A 169 -13.34 -20.92 -11.19
CA GLU A 169 -13.89 -21.61 -10.02
C GLU A 169 -13.52 -20.90 -8.70
N PHE A 170 -12.28 -20.44 -8.56
CA PHE A 170 -11.85 -19.63 -7.41
C PHE A 170 -12.67 -18.35 -7.31
N LEU A 171 -12.89 -17.65 -8.43
CA LEU A 171 -13.68 -16.41 -8.48
C LEU A 171 -15.15 -16.67 -8.09
N ARG A 172 -15.76 -17.71 -8.61
CA ARG A 172 -17.11 -18.15 -8.18
C ARG A 172 -17.16 -18.50 -6.70
N GLY A 173 -16.10 -19.12 -6.19
CA GLY A 173 -15.96 -19.40 -4.76
C GLY A 173 -15.96 -18.13 -3.92
N ALA A 174 -15.22 -17.09 -4.35
CA ALA A 174 -15.18 -15.79 -3.68
C ALA A 174 -16.55 -15.10 -3.69
N ILE A 175 -17.26 -15.09 -4.83
CA ILE A 175 -18.62 -14.54 -4.97
C ILE A 175 -19.60 -15.25 -4.03
N LYS A 176 -19.48 -16.57 -3.89
CA LYS A 176 -20.36 -17.34 -2.98
C LYS A 176 -20.12 -16.97 -1.51
N ILE A 177 -18.90 -16.61 -1.13
CA ILE A 177 -18.56 -16.20 0.24
C ILE A 177 -19.02 -14.77 0.50
N ASP A 178 -18.73 -13.85 -0.40
CA ASP A 178 -19.14 -12.46 -0.31
C ASP A 178 -19.70 -11.96 -1.67
N PRO A 179 -21.02 -12.07 -1.86
CA PRO A 179 -21.66 -11.61 -3.10
C PRO A 179 -21.63 -10.11 -3.32
N THR A 180 -21.26 -9.33 -2.31
CA THR A 180 -21.17 -7.85 -2.39
C THR A 180 -19.75 -7.36 -2.67
N TYR A 181 -18.78 -8.24 -2.71
CA TYR A 181 -17.41 -7.92 -3.07
C TYR A 181 -17.28 -7.75 -4.59
N ALA A 182 -16.97 -6.54 -5.06
CA ALA A 182 -16.98 -6.22 -6.49
C ALA A 182 -15.90 -6.96 -7.31
N ASP A 183 -14.67 -7.07 -6.77
CA ASP A 183 -13.52 -7.56 -7.53
C ASP A 183 -13.70 -8.95 -8.17
N PRO A 184 -14.23 -9.99 -7.48
CA PRO A 184 -14.39 -11.29 -8.09
C PRO A 184 -15.40 -11.29 -9.24
N HIS A 185 -16.44 -10.45 -9.19
CA HIS A 185 -17.38 -10.26 -10.30
C HIS A 185 -16.67 -9.64 -11.50
N CYS A 186 -15.90 -8.56 -11.28
CA CYS A 186 -15.12 -7.89 -12.32
C CYS A 186 -14.15 -8.85 -13.01
N PHE A 187 -13.42 -9.62 -12.22
CA PHE A 187 -12.43 -10.55 -12.73
C PHE A 187 -13.05 -11.78 -13.41
N LEU A 188 -14.20 -12.27 -12.89
CA LEU A 188 -14.92 -13.36 -13.53
C LEU A 188 -15.51 -12.94 -14.88
N ALA A 189 -15.99 -11.70 -15.00
CA ALA A 189 -16.45 -11.15 -16.26
C ALA A 189 -15.36 -11.20 -17.33
N ILE A 190 -14.18 -10.67 -17.00
CA ILE A 190 -13.03 -10.64 -17.91
C ILE A 190 -12.54 -12.07 -18.21
N THR A 191 -12.43 -12.92 -17.18
CA THR A 191 -12.00 -14.32 -17.36
C THR A 191 -12.91 -15.07 -18.30
N SER A 192 -14.22 -14.89 -18.18
CA SER A 192 -15.22 -15.61 -18.97
C SER A 192 -15.17 -15.23 -20.45
N ALA A 193 -14.94 -13.96 -20.77
CA ALA A 193 -14.87 -13.53 -22.17
C ALA A 193 -13.51 -13.72 -22.82
N ASP A 194 -12.42 -13.45 -22.08
CA ASP A 194 -11.09 -13.27 -22.68
C ASP A 194 -10.16 -14.48 -22.44
N PHE A 195 -10.38 -15.28 -21.40
CA PHE A 195 -9.48 -16.37 -21.03
C PHE A 195 -10.10 -17.76 -21.17
N LEU A 196 -11.42 -17.92 -20.96
CA LEU A 196 -12.08 -19.21 -21.21
C LEU A 196 -12.12 -19.58 -22.68
N GLN A 197 -12.06 -20.87 -22.96
CA GLN A 197 -12.22 -21.42 -24.31
C GLN A 197 -13.14 -22.63 -24.29
N PRO A 198 -14.33 -22.54 -24.94
CA PRO A 198 -14.84 -21.35 -25.65
C PRO A 198 -15.17 -20.20 -24.67
N PRO A 199 -15.20 -18.95 -25.15
CA PRO A 199 -15.63 -17.82 -24.33
C PRO A 199 -17.07 -17.95 -23.84
N ASP A 200 -17.32 -17.63 -22.57
CA ASP A 200 -18.66 -17.57 -21.98
C ASP A 200 -19.12 -16.10 -21.88
N ILE A 201 -19.67 -15.61 -22.98
CA ILE A 201 -20.09 -14.21 -23.11
C ILE A 201 -21.32 -13.89 -22.24
N GLU A 202 -22.17 -14.87 -21.98
CA GLU A 202 -23.35 -14.69 -21.13
C GLU A 202 -22.92 -14.43 -19.69
N THR A 203 -22.10 -15.32 -19.11
CA THR A 203 -21.50 -15.11 -17.79
C THR A 203 -20.71 -13.79 -17.74
N ALA A 204 -19.94 -13.47 -18.77
CA ALA A 204 -19.16 -12.23 -18.81
C ALA A 204 -20.03 -10.99 -18.67
N ARG A 205 -21.21 -10.94 -19.30
CA ARG A 205 -22.15 -9.80 -19.19
C ARG A 205 -22.81 -9.71 -17.83
N VAL A 206 -23.28 -10.83 -17.30
CA VAL A 206 -23.93 -10.89 -16.00
C VAL A 206 -22.96 -10.43 -14.90
N GLU A 207 -21.75 -10.95 -14.93
CA GLU A 207 -20.75 -10.63 -13.91
C GLU A 207 -20.19 -9.20 -14.07
N ALA A 208 -20.09 -8.67 -15.31
CA ALA A 208 -19.71 -7.27 -15.52
C ALA A 208 -20.75 -6.29 -14.92
N GLN A 209 -22.05 -6.62 -15.07
CA GLN A 209 -23.09 -5.82 -14.45
C GLN A 209 -23.06 -5.94 -12.93
N ALA A 210 -22.91 -7.16 -12.38
CA ALA A 210 -22.77 -7.38 -10.95
C ALA A 210 -21.55 -6.66 -10.36
N CYS A 211 -20.43 -6.62 -11.10
CA CYS A 211 -19.27 -5.82 -10.71
C CYS A 211 -19.65 -4.34 -10.50
N LEU A 212 -20.33 -3.72 -11.46
CA LEU A 212 -20.72 -2.30 -11.37
C LEU A 212 -21.72 -2.04 -10.24
N ASP A 213 -22.64 -2.96 -10.02
CA ASP A 213 -23.67 -2.86 -8.97
C ASP A 213 -23.09 -2.92 -7.54
N ASN A 214 -21.91 -3.51 -7.40
CA ASN A 214 -21.19 -3.64 -6.12
C ASN A 214 -20.15 -2.53 -5.86
N ASN A 215 -20.27 -1.38 -6.54
CA ASN A 215 -19.46 -0.18 -6.32
C ASN A 215 -17.93 -0.42 -6.36
N PRO A 216 -17.36 -0.91 -7.46
CA PRO A 216 -15.94 -1.10 -7.59
C PRO A 216 -15.19 0.26 -7.59
N PRO A 217 -13.85 0.27 -7.41
CA PRO A 217 -13.04 1.49 -7.56
C PRO A 217 -13.26 2.16 -8.92
N SER A 218 -13.17 3.50 -8.97
CA SER A 218 -13.47 4.28 -10.19
C SER A 218 -12.71 3.81 -11.43
N GLN A 219 -11.44 3.44 -11.28
CA GLN A 219 -10.64 2.89 -12.39
C GLN A 219 -11.22 1.57 -12.95
N MET A 220 -11.80 0.75 -12.09
CA MET A 220 -12.45 -0.50 -12.50
C MET A 220 -13.80 -0.22 -13.19
N ILE A 221 -14.53 0.82 -12.77
CA ILE A 221 -15.78 1.24 -13.43
C ILE A 221 -15.51 1.54 -14.90
N ASP A 222 -14.53 2.40 -15.19
CA ASP A 222 -14.17 2.77 -16.56
C ASP A 222 -13.76 1.57 -17.41
N LEU A 223 -12.96 0.68 -16.80
CA LEU A 223 -12.50 -0.56 -17.45
C LEU A 223 -13.69 -1.48 -17.80
N ILE A 224 -14.60 -1.72 -16.87
CA ILE A 224 -15.75 -2.63 -17.07
C ILE A 224 -16.79 -2.02 -18.02
N GLN A 225 -17.01 -0.71 -18.00
CA GLN A 225 -17.87 -0.05 -18.98
C GLN A 225 -17.32 -0.19 -20.41
N GLY A 226 -15.99 0.03 -20.57
CA GLY A 226 -15.33 -0.20 -21.86
C GLY A 226 -15.37 -1.67 -22.30
N PHE A 227 -15.26 -2.61 -21.34
CA PHE A 227 -15.40 -4.04 -21.59
C PHE A 227 -16.81 -4.41 -22.08
N ILE A 228 -17.87 -3.92 -21.44
CA ILE A 228 -19.27 -4.16 -21.88
C ILE A 228 -19.49 -3.61 -23.28
N ALA A 229 -19.03 -2.37 -23.57
CA ALA A 229 -19.17 -1.78 -24.88
C ALA A 229 -18.47 -2.62 -26.00
N ARG A 230 -17.33 -3.22 -25.68
CA ARG A 230 -16.63 -4.15 -26.58
C ARG A 230 -17.45 -5.41 -26.84
N LEU A 231 -18.06 -6.01 -25.81
CA LEU A 231 -18.92 -7.19 -25.97
C LEU A 231 -20.15 -6.89 -26.81
N ASP A 232 -20.74 -5.70 -26.70
CA ASP A 232 -21.91 -5.26 -27.49
C ASP A 232 -21.58 -5.06 -28.95
N THR A 233 -20.40 -4.48 -29.24
CA THR A 233 -19.92 -4.30 -30.60
C THR A 233 -19.67 -5.66 -31.29
N ALA A 234 -19.05 -6.62 -30.57
CA ALA A 234 -18.81 -7.97 -31.11
C ALA A 234 -20.12 -8.72 -31.43
N ALA A 235 -21.17 -8.58 -30.56
CA ALA A 235 -22.46 -9.18 -30.80
C ALA A 235 -23.17 -8.59 -32.05
N SER A 236 -23.04 -7.30 -32.28
CA SER A 236 -23.66 -6.58 -33.42
C SER A 236 -23.05 -7.00 -34.76
N THR A 237 -21.75 -7.32 -34.78
CA THR A 237 -21.05 -7.75 -36.01
C THR A 237 -21.38 -9.18 -36.43
N THR A 238 -21.76 -10.04 -35.47
CA THR A 238 -22.13 -11.45 -35.76
C THR A 238 -23.59 -11.61 -36.22
N THR A 239 -24.43 -10.60 -36.04
CA THR A 239 -25.85 -10.64 -36.42
C THR A 239 -26.18 -10.02 -37.79
N SER A 240 -25.19 -9.56 -38.59
CA SER A 240 -25.44 -9.11 -39.94
C SER A 240 -25.82 -10.29 -40.85
N PRO A 241 -27.05 -10.42 -41.37
CA PRO A 241 -27.42 -11.52 -42.23
C PRO A 241 -26.67 -11.35 -43.56
N THR A 242 -25.99 -12.44 -43.98
CA THR A 242 -25.50 -12.59 -45.35
C THR A 242 -26.71 -12.58 -46.27
N THR A 243 -27.08 -11.44 -46.80
CA THR A 243 -27.95 -11.33 -47.94
C THR A 243 -27.17 -11.78 -49.17
N GLY A 244 -27.14 -13.14 -49.35
CA GLY A 244 -26.72 -13.73 -50.60
C GLY A 244 -27.80 -13.50 -51.66
N GLY A 245 -27.45 -12.73 -52.68
CA GLY A 245 -28.15 -12.66 -53.95
C GLY A 245 -27.75 -13.80 -54.88
#